data_5e58f793365d2222c8cf7f2e5579fd12
#
_entry.id   5e58f793365d2222c8cf7f2e5579fd12
#
_cell.length_a   1.000
_cell.length_b   1.000
_cell.length_c   1.000
_cell.angle_alpha   90.00
_cell.angle_beta   90.00
_cell.angle_gamma   90.00
#
_symmetry.space_group_name_H-M   'P 1'
#
loop_
_entity.id
_entity.type
_entity.pdbx_description
1 polymer ?
#
loop_
_entity_poly.entity_id
_entity_poly.type
_entity_poly.pdbx_seq_one_letter_code
_entity_poly.pdbx_strand_id
1 'polypeptide(L)'
;GTIDQSLLSVLQTKHWFVRLSGLAGKVVIFDEVHAYDAYMSTILERLLHWLAEADCTIILLSATLPEARRRALAKAYSGRDDSEYKRYPRITLARPRQYPNAQTDRRPECVEIPMEESRAVELCFSPTDLRTVADTLNQQLAHGGCAAVVCNTVDRSIAVYEHLRDNLKDTECLLFHARTLRMWRREREEEVLLKFGRGERQEDGSYVNPHRPARAVLVATQVVEQSLDLDFDL
;
A
#
# COMPACT_ATOMS: atom_id res chain seq x y z
N GLY A 1 5.52 -7.49 -16.54
CA GLY A 1 5.35 -8.86 -16.01
C GLY A 1 4.82 -8.84 -14.58
N THR A 2 4.35 -9.97 -14.08
CA THR A 2 3.92 -10.08 -12.68
C THR A 2 5.12 -10.36 -11.77
N ILE A 3 5.03 -9.99 -10.50
CA ILE A 3 6.06 -10.27 -9.48
C ILE A 3 6.36 -11.77 -9.38
N ASP A 4 5.34 -12.62 -9.48
CA ASP A 4 5.48 -14.08 -9.39
C ASP A 4 6.46 -14.63 -10.43
N GLN A 5 6.42 -14.13 -11.68
CA GLN A 5 7.34 -14.56 -12.74
C GLN A 5 8.78 -14.18 -12.43
N SER A 6 8.99 -13.04 -11.77
CA SER A 6 10.33 -12.61 -11.33
C SER A 6 10.81 -13.46 -10.15
N LEU A 7 9.96 -13.73 -9.16
CA LEU A 7 10.28 -14.57 -8.00
C LEU A 7 10.55 -16.03 -8.40
N LEU A 8 9.83 -16.56 -9.39
CA LEU A 8 10.06 -17.91 -9.93
C LEU A 8 11.45 -18.08 -10.56
N SER A 9 12.14 -17.01 -10.95
CA SER A 9 13.50 -17.06 -11.47
C SER A 9 14.52 -17.53 -10.43
N VAL A 10 14.20 -17.44 -9.14
CA VAL A 10 15.09 -17.80 -8.02
C VAL A 10 14.78 -19.20 -7.46
N LEU A 11 13.59 -19.74 -7.71
CA LEU A 11 13.11 -20.99 -7.12
C LEU A 11 13.60 -22.26 -7.85
N GLN A 12 14.57 -22.15 -8.78
CA GLN A 12 15.09 -23.28 -9.57
C GLN A 12 13.98 -24.13 -10.24
N THR A 13 12.85 -23.50 -10.57
CA THR A 13 11.77 -24.13 -11.31
C THR A 13 12.16 -24.29 -12.78
N LYS A 14 11.40 -25.10 -13.56
CA LYS A 14 11.63 -25.27 -14.98
C LYS A 14 11.79 -23.92 -15.70
N HIS A 15 12.90 -23.75 -16.46
CA HIS A 15 13.24 -22.53 -17.20
C HIS A 15 13.55 -21.29 -16.33
N TRP A 16 13.98 -21.44 -15.08
CA TRP A 16 14.33 -20.34 -14.18
C TRP A 16 15.42 -19.42 -14.78
N PHE A 17 16.45 -20.01 -15.43
CA PHE A 17 17.56 -19.29 -16.02
C PHE A 17 17.12 -18.40 -17.21
N VAL A 18 16.09 -18.81 -17.97
CA VAL A 18 15.55 -18.02 -19.08
C VAL A 18 14.86 -16.76 -18.53
N ARG A 19 14.16 -16.89 -17.40
CA ARG A 19 13.54 -15.73 -16.73
C ARG A 19 14.60 -14.77 -16.19
N LEU A 20 15.64 -15.30 -15.54
CA LEU A 20 16.72 -14.49 -15.00
C LEU A 20 17.50 -13.78 -16.12
N SER A 21 17.87 -14.49 -17.19
CA SER A 21 18.54 -13.88 -18.36
C SER A 21 17.67 -12.82 -19.02
N GLY A 22 16.36 -13.00 -19.01
CA GLY A 22 15.41 -11.98 -19.49
C GLY A 22 15.42 -10.70 -18.67
N LEU A 23 15.89 -10.71 -17.43
CA LEU A 23 16.01 -9.54 -16.55
C LEU A 23 17.44 -8.94 -16.57
N ALA A 24 18.47 -9.71 -16.90
CA ALA A 24 19.87 -9.30 -16.83
C ALA A 24 20.13 -7.98 -17.58
N GLY A 25 20.91 -7.10 -16.97
CA GLY A 25 21.28 -5.79 -17.51
C GLY A 25 20.12 -4.79 -17.64
N LYS A 26 18.96 -5.06 -17.03
CA LYS A 26 17.78 -4.20 -17.14
C LYS A 26 17.51 -3.40 -15.88
N VAL A 27 16.70 -2.37 -16.04
CA VAL A 27 16.05 -1.70 -14.91
C VAL A 27 14.79 -2.50 -14.54
N VAL A 28 14.73 -2.97 -13.30
CA VAL A 28 13.61 -3.76 -12.77
C VAL A 28 12.94 -2.97 -11.66
N ILE A 29 11.66 -2.69 -11.81
CA ILE A 29 10.86 -1.95 -10.83
C ILE A 29 9.93 -2.93 -10.12
N PHE A 30 10.02 -3.00 -8.79
CA PHE A 30 9.09 -3.73 -7.94
C PHE A 30 8.23 -2.72 -7.19
N ASP A 31 6.93 -2.79 -7.44
CA ASP A 31 5.95 -1.92 -6.81
C ASP A 31 5.29 -2.60 -5.61
N GLU A 32 4.77 -1.78 -4.68
CA GLU A 32 4.04 -2.23 -3.49
C GLU A 32 4.79 -3.29 -2.65
N VAL A 33 6.10 -3.11 -2.46
CA VAL A 33 6.96 -4.11 -1.79
C VAL A 33 6.51 -4.41 -0.35
N HIS A 34 5.77 -3.49 0.28
CA HIS A 34 5.21 -3.68 1.62
C HIS A 34 4.09 -4.74 1.67
N ALA A 35 3.42 -5.01 0.56
CA ALA A 35 2.34 -5.99 0.47
C ALA A 35 2.83 -7.45 0.44
N TYR A 36 4.17 -7.68 0.32
CA TYR A 36 4.71 -9.03 0.23
C TYR A 36 4.76 -9.69 1.62
N ASP A 37 4.22 -10.90 1.72
CA ASP A 37 4.29 -11.71 2.93
C ASP A 37 5.73 -12.15 3.28
N ALA A 38 5.92 -12.83 4.40
CA ALA A 38 7.23 -13.28 4.86
C ALA A 38 7.93 -14.23 3.87
N TYR A 39 7.15 -15.09 3.19
CA TYR A 39 7.68 -16.04 2.21
C TYR A 39 8.15 -15.33 0.94
N MET A 40 7.29 -14.53 0.32
CA MET A 40 7.63 -13.72 -0.84
C MET A 40 8.82 -12.80 -0.57
N SER A 41 8.86 -12.28 0.63
CA SER A 41 9.92 -11.42 1.12
C SER A 41 11.29 -12.08 1.13
N THR A 42 11.37 -13.32 1.61
CA THR A 42 12.63 -14.09 1.63
C THR A 42 13.10 -14.42 0.20
N ILE A 43 12.15 -14.74 -0.69
CA ILE A 43 12.47 -14.99 -2.10
C ILE A 43 12.94 -13.70 -2.77
N LEU A 44 12.32 -12.56 -2.49
CA LEU A 44 12.72 -11.26 -3.03
C LEU A 44 14.16 -10.91 -2.62
N GLU A 45 14.55 -11.09 -1.37
CA GLU A 45 15.94 -10.86 -0.93
C GLU A 45 16.94 -11.68 -1.76
N ARG A 46 16.63 -12.94 -2.00
CA ARG A 46 17.45 -13.79 -2.85
C ARG A 46 17.46 -13.33 -4.32
N LEU A 47 16.32 -12.89 -4.82
CA LEU A 47 16.21 -12.32 -6.18
C LEU A 47 17.06 -11.05 -6.32
N LEU A 48 17.01 -10.15 -5.36
CA LEU A 48 17.82 -8.92 -5.35
C LEU A 48 19.31 -9.23 -5.41
N HIS A 49 19.77 -10.22 -4.65
CA HIS A 49 21.16 -10.67 -4.71
C HIS A 49 21.55 -11.16 -6.12
N TRP A 50 20.72 -11.98 -6.76
CA TRP A 50 21.00 -12.48 -8.10
C TRP A 50 20.90 -11.40 -9.19
N LEU A 51 19.97 -10.48 -9.04
CA LEU A 51 19.83 -9.35 -9.96
C LEU A 51 21.02 -8.37 -9.84
N ALA A 52 21.57 -8.21 -8.63
CA ALA A 52 22.80 -7.46 -8.44
C ALA A 52 23.97 -8.10 -9.22
N GLU A 53 24.14 -9.43 -9.13
CA GLU A 53 25.16 -10.17 -9.89
C GLU A 53 24.90 -10.16 -11.42
N ALA A 54 23.65 -10.00 -11.83
CA ALA A 54 23.24 -9.90 -13.23
C ALA A 54 23.27 -8.47 -13.79
N ASP A 55 23.92 -7.53 -13.10
CA ASP A 55 24.08 -6.12 -13.49
C ASP A 55 22.74 -5.39 -13.73
N CYS A 56 21.74 -5.68 -12.91
CA CYS A 56 20.43 -5.04 -12.96
C CYS A 56 20.38 -3.81 -12.06
N THR A 57 19.78 -2.73 -12.56
CA THR A 57 19.35 -1.62 -11.71
C THR A 57 17.97 -1.93 -11.12
N ILE A 58 17.82 -1.80 -9.80
CA ILE A 58 16.58 -2.14 -9.11
C ILE A 58 15.96 -0.92 -8.48
N ILE A 59 14.66 -0.74 -8.68
CA ILE A 59 13.85 0.28 -8.02
C ILE A 59 12.77 -0.44 -7.22
N LEU A 60 12.75 -0.19 -5.90
CA LEU A 60 11.72 -0.71 -4.99
C LEU A 60 10.82 0.45 -4.57
N LEU A 61 9.54 0.36 -4.87
CA LEU A 61 8.53 1.33 -4.49
C LEU A 61 7.69 0.78 -3.34
N SER A 62 7.44 1.61 -2.34
CA SER A 62 6.67 1.21 -1.17
C SER A 62 6.09 2.43 -0.46
N ALA A 63 4.81 2.41 -0.14
CA ALA A 63 4.17 3.45 0.67
C ALA A 63 4.70 3.42 2.11
N THR A 64 4.86 2.22 2.68
CA THR A 64 5.38 2.01 4.04
C THR A 64 6.31 0.81 4.06
N LEU A 65 7.52 0.98 4.57
CA LEU A 65 8.47 -0.13 4.66
C LEU A 65 9.15 -0.10 6.05
N PRO A 66 8.88 -1.10 6.92
CA PRO A 66 9.54 -1.20 8.22
C PRO A 66 11.06 -1.15 8.09
N GLU A 67 11.74 -0.49 9.04
CA GLU A 67 13.19 -0.29 9.01
C GLU A 67 13.96 -1.62 8.83
N ALA A 68 13.59 -2.63 9.60
CA ALA A 68 14.24 -3.95 9.51
C ALA A 68 14.13 -4.55 8.11
N ARG A 69 12.98 -4.37 7.47
CA ARG A 69 12.72 -4.86 6.12
C ARG A 69 13.55 -4.10 5.07
N ARG A 70 13.57 -2.79 5.15
CA ARG A 70 14.38 -1.95 4.27
C ARG A 70 15.86 -2.31 4.35
N ARG A 71 16.38 -2.50 5.57
CA ARG A 71 17.77 -2.92 5.80
C ARG A 71 18.07 -4.27 5.18
N ALA A 72 17.17 -5.25 5.33
CA ALA A 72 17.33 -6.57 4.73
C ALA A 72 17.40 -6.50 3.20
N LEU A 73 16.53 -5.71 2.56
CA LEU A 73 16.52 -5.53 1.10
C LEU A 73 17.78 -4.80 0.60
N ALA A 74 18.19 -3.72 1.27
CA ALA A 74 19.42 -3.01 0.93
C ALA A 74 20.65 -3.92 1.07
N LYS A 75 20.73 -4.71 2.15
CA LYS A 75 21.79 -5.67 2.40
C LYS A 75 21.80 -6.80 1.36
N ALA A 76 20.64 -7.30 0.96
CA ALA A 76 20.55 -8.35 -0.06
C ALA A 76 21.15 -7.92 -1.40
N TYR A 77 20.95 -6.66 -1.78
CA TYR A 77 21.48 -6.09 -3.04
C TYR A 77 22.94 -5.64 -2.93
N SER A 78 23.30 -4.90 -1.88
CA SER A 78 24.62 -4.28 -1.73
C SER A 78 25.62 -5.10 -0.93
N GLY A 79 25.17 -6.10 -0.17
CA GLY A 79 25.98 -6.82 0.80
C GLY A 79 26.24 -6.03 2.09
N ARG A 80 25.71 -4.84 2.25
CA ARG A 80 25.98 -3.92 3.36
C ARG A 80 24.72 -3.50 4.09
N ASP A 81 24.87 -3.27 5.39
CA ASP A 81 23.78 -2.78 6.24
C ASP A 81 23.72 -1.26 6.22
N ASP A 82 22.48 -0.74 6.14
CA ASP A 82 22.14 0.68 6.23
C ASP A 82 21.58 0.93 7.64
N SER A 83 22.41 1.36 8.57
CA SER A 83 22.06 1.34 10.00
C SER A 83 21.54 2.64 10.58
N GLU A 84 21.60 3.79 9.90
CA GLU A 84 21.54 5.07 10.63
C GLU A 84 20.34 5.98 10.35
N TYR A 85 19.47 5.69 9.37
CA TYR A 85 18.42 6.64 9.00
C TYR A 85 17.01 6.17 9.35
N LYS A 86 16.32 6.91 10.25
CA LYS A 86 14.96 6.61 10.75
C LYS A 86 13.85 7.47 10.14
N ARG A 87 14.19 8.56 9.42
CA ARG A 87 13.18 9.49 8.94
C ARG A 87 12.47 8.99 7.67
N TYR A 88 11.22 9.36 7.52
CA TYR A 88 10.33 9.08 6.40
C TYR A 88 9.62 10.37 5.99
N PRO A 89 9.35 10.63 4.71
CA PRO A 89 9.72 9.84 3.52
C PRO A 89 11.20 9.98 3.13
N ARG A 90 11.72 8.97 2.40
CA ARG A 90 13.14 8.93 2.01
C ARG A 90 13.39 8.10 0.76
N ILE A 91 14.52 8.35 0.11
CA ILE A 91 15.09 7.49 -0.92
C ILE A 91 16.34 6.82 -0.35
N THR A 92 16.46 5.52 -0.47
CA THR A 92 17.66 4.76 -0.11
C THR A 92 18.37 4.31 -1.38
N LEU A 93 19.60 4.74 -1.56
CA LEU A 93 20.47 4.39 -2.69
C LEU A 93 21.48 3.33 -2.24
N ALA A 94 21.44 2.15 -2.83
CA ALA A 94 22.37 1.06 -2.57
C ALA A 94 23.09 0.67 -3.87
N ARG A 95 24.40 0.41 -3.81
CA ARG A 95 25.19 -0.02 -4.97
C ARG A 95 25.40 -1.54 -4.91
N PRO A 96 25.37 -2.24 -6.06
CA PRO A 96 25.55 -3.68 -6.08
C PRO A 96 26.96 -4.09 -5.61
N ARG A 97 27.04 -5.28 -5.00
CA ARG A 97 28.26 -5.81 -4.36
C ARG A 97 29.46 -5.99 -5.30
N GLN A 98 29.21 -6.23 -6.58
CA GLN A 98 30.25 -6.60 -7.55
C GLN A 98 31.16 -5.44 -8.02
N TYR A 99 30.95 -4.22 -7.53
CA TYR A 99 31.82 -3.08 -7.82
C TYR A 99 32.70 -2.73 -6.60
N PRO A 100 33.74 -3.55 -6.29
CA PRO A 100 34.53 -3.39 -5.06
C PRO A 100 35.61 -2.30 -5.14
N ASN A 101 35.65 -1.44 -6.17
CA ASN A 101 36.66 -0.41 -6.29
C ASN A 101 36.61 0.52 -5.08
N ALA A 102 37.76 0.76 -4.48
CA ALA A 102 37.97 1.41 -3.20
C ALA A 102 37.29 2.81 -3.03
N GLN A 103 36.99 3.48 -4.14
CA GLN A 103 36.23 4.75 -4.13
C GLN A 103 34.70 4.55 -4.07
N THR A 104 34.20 3.33 -4.27
CA THR A 104 32.77 3.00 -4.30
C THR A 104 32.30 2.20 -3.09
N ASP A 105 33.18 1.99 -2.10
CA ASP A 105 32.90 1.27 -0.85
C ASP A 105 31.99 2.09 0.11
N ARG A 106 30.97 2.74 -0.45
CA ARG A 106 30.03 3.54 0.31
C ARG A 106 28.88 2.68 0.84
N ARG A 107 28.56 2.85 2.11
CA ARG A 107 27.32 2.35 2.71
C ARG A 107 26.13 2.87 1.91
N PRO A 108 24.96 2.19 1.97
CA PRO A 108 23.74 2.74 1.38
C PRO A 108 23.52 4.18 1.82
N GLU A 109 23.26 5.05 0.87
CA GLU A 109 23.05 6.48 1.09
C GLU A 109 21.56 6.75 1.22
N CYS A 110 21.16 7.53 2.23
CA CYS A 110 19.79 7.95 2.44
C CYS A 110 19.61 9.42 2.08
N VAL A 111 18.64 9.70 1.23
CA VAL A 111 18.20 11.05 0.89
C VAL A 111 16.85 11.29 1.52
N GLU A 112 16.76 12.29 2.39
CA GLU A 112 15.48 12.74 2.97
C GLU A 112 14.67 13.49 1.92
N ILE A 113 13.37 13.21 1.90
CA ILE A 113 12.42 14.00 1.12
C ILE A 113 11.70 14.94 2.10
N PRO A 114 11.76 16.27 1.89
CA PRO A 114 11.03 17.18 2.74
C PRO A 114 9.52 16.93 2.63
N MET A 115 8.83 16.84 3.77
CA MET A 115 7.37 16.82 3.83
C MET A 115 6.86 18.24 3.98
N GLU A 116 5.96 18.63 3.11
CA GLU A 116 5.32 19.95 3.17
C GLU A 116 4.28 20.02 4.29
N GLU A 117 3.64 18.89 4.66
CA GLU A 117 2.65 18.81 5.74
C GLU A 117 2.73 17.50 6.50
N SER A 118 2.64 17.57 7.84
CA SER A 118 2.41 16.40 8.70
C SER A 118 0.96 16.39 9.17
N ARG A 119 0.17 15.40 8.75
CA ARG A 119 -1.15 15.14 9.32
C ARG A 119 -0.97 14.36 10.63
N ALA A 120 -1.50 14.89 11.73
CA ALA A 120 -1.63 14.14 12.97
C ALA A 120 -2.92 13.32 12.92
N VAL A 121 -2.81 12.01 13.15
CA VAL A 121 -3.94 11.10 13.24
C VAL A 121 -4.03 10.59 14.67
N GLU A 122 -5.21 10.71 15.29
CA GLU A 122 -5.47 10.12 16.58
C GLU A 122 -5.84 8.65 16.42
N LEU A 123 -5.13 7.76 17.13
CA LEU A 123 -5.40 6.34 17.12
C LEU A 123 -6.14 5.93 18.39
N CYS A 124 -7.40 5.51 18.24
CA CYS A 124 -8.25 5.05 19.32
C CYS A 124 -8.54 3.55 19.21
N PHE A 125 -8.49 2.83 20.32
CA PHE A 125 -8.91 1.43 20.40
C PHE A 125 -10.35 1.34 20.89
N SER A 126 -11.18 0.60 20.17
CA SER A 126 -12.59 0.40 20.48
C SER A 126 -13.00 -1.06 20.31
N PRO A 127 -14.00 -1.54 21.09
CA PRO A 127 -14.64 -2.83 20.80
C PRO A 127 -15.17 -2.89 19.37
N THR A 128 -15.13 -4.08 18.79
CA THR A 128 -15.51 -4.30 17.39
C THR A 128 -16.92 -4.88 17.22
N ASP A 129 -17.75 -4.88 18.28
CA ASP A 129 -19.14 -5.29 18.17
C ASP A 129 -19.95 -4.28 17.34
N LEU A 130 -21.02 -4.75 16.71
CA LEU A 130 -21.79 -3.96 15.73
C LEU A 130 -22.39 -2.70 16.33
N ARG A 131 -22.85 -2.79 17.58
CA ARG A 131 -23.48 -1.66 18.28
C ARG A 131 -22.46 -0.56 18.58
N THR A 132 -21.32 -0.93 19.14
CA THR A 132 -20.25 0.04 19.44
C THR A 132 -19.76 0.74 18.16
N VAL A 133 -19.62 0.00 17.06
CA VAL A 133 -19.25 0.58 15.76
C VAL A 133 -20.29 1.60 15.30
N ALA A 134 -21.58 1.27 15.38
CA ALA A 134 -22.66 2.17 14.98
C ALA A 134 -22.73 3.42 15.88
N ASP A 135 -22.60 3.26 17.20
CA ASP A 135 -22.62 4.36 18.17
C ASP A 135 -21.43 5.31 17.93
N THR A 136 -20.24 4.77 17.69
CA THR A 136 -19.03 5.54 17.36
C THR A 136 -19.23 6.36 16.09
N LEU A 137 -19.71 5.73 15.01
CA LEU A 137 -19.96 6.42 13.75
C LEU A 137 -21.06 7.50 13.89
N ASN A 138 -22.13 7.23 14.64
CA ASN A 138 -23.15 8.23 14.91
C ASN A 138 -22.59 9.46 15.62
N GLN A 139 -21.72 9.25 16.59
CA GLN A 139 -21.09 10.33 17.35
C GLN A 139 -20.09 11.11 16.48
N GLN A 140 -19.19 10.43 15.79
CA GLN A 140 -18.13 11.06 15.02
C GLN A 140 -18.65 11.78 13.78
N LEU A 141 -19.69 11.24 13.14
CA LEU A 141 -20.33 11.83 11.97
C LEU A 141 -21.53 12.73 12.32
N ALA A 142 -21.68 13.16 13.57
CA ALA A 142 -22.82 14.00 13.99
C ALA A 142 -22.90 15.34 13.24
N HIS A 143 -21.76 15.86 12.79
CA HIS A 143 -21.64 17.10 12.01
C HIS A 143 -21.40 16.87 10.52
N GLY A 144 -21.60 15.65 10.02
CA GLY A 144 -21.28 15.25 8.66
C GLY A 144 -19.90 14.58 8.56
N GLY A 145 -19.51 14.29 7.33
CA GLY A 145 -18.23 13.64 7.00
C GLY A 145 -18.39 12.23 6.44
N CYS A 146 -17.28 11.69 5.99
CA CYS A 146 -17.18 10.36 5.38
C CYS A 146 -16.28 9.45 6.19
N ALA A 147 -16.76 8.24 6.49
CA ALA A 147 -16.00 7.25 7.24
C ALA A 147 -15.78 5.96 6.43
N ALA A 148 -14.67 5.27 6.69
CA ALA A 148 -14.42 3.92 6.18
C ALA A 148 -14.41 2.90 7.31
N VAL A 149 -15.13 1.79 7.12
CA VAL A 149 -15.07 0.61 7.99
C VAL A 149 -14.47 -0.55 7.23
N VAL A 150 -13.19 -0.85 7.51
CA VAL A 150 -12.46 -1.92 6.83
C VAL A 150 -12.55 -3.21 7.62
N CYS A 151 -13.11 -4.25 7.00
CA CYS A 151 -13.33 -5.56 7.59
C CYS A 151 -12.37 -6.60 7.02
N ASN A 152 -11.94 -7.55 7.85
CA ASN A 152 -11.03 -8.63 7.43
C ASN A 152 -11.69 -9.69 6.55
N THR A 153 -13.02 -9.83 6.62
CA THR A 153 -13.77 -10.82 5.85
C THR A 153 -14.98 -10.21 5.16
N VAL A 154 -15.40 -10.82 4.06
CA VAL A 154 -16.61 -10.40 3.32
C VAL A 154 -17.86 -10.57 4.19
N ASP A 155 -18.00 -11.69 4.89
CA ASP A 155 -19.18 -11.97 5.72
C ASP A 155 -19.30 -10.94 6.86
N ARG A 156 -18.15 -10.50 7.44
CA ARG A 156 -18.13 -9.43 8.43
C ARG A 156 -18.53 -8.09 7.81
N SER A 157 -18.04 -7.78 6.62
CA SER A 157 -18.41 -6.52 5.95
C SER A 157 -19.90 -6.45 5.62
N ILE A 158 -20.52 -7.56 5.23
CA ILE A 158 -21.96 -7.64 4.99
C ILE A 158 -22.72 -7.41 6.29
N ALA A 159 -22.38 -8.12 7.37
CA ALA A 159 -23.05 -7.97 8.66
C ALA A 159 -22.94 -6.55 9.23
N VAL A 160 -21.78 -5.91 9.10
CA VAL A 160 -21.57 -4.52 9.49
C VAL A 160 -22.42 -3.58 8.62
N TYR A 161 -22.40 -3.75 7.32
CA TYR A 161 -23.19 -2.92 6.39
C TYR A 161 -24.69 -3.00 6.68
N GLU A 162 -25.25 -4.19 6.85
CA GLU A 162 -26.67 -4.36 7.17
C GLU A 162 -27.04 -3.67 8.49
N HIS A 163 -26.21 -3.88 9.52
CA HIS A 163 -26.42 -3.25 10.81
C HIS A 163 -26.34 -1.71 10.74
N LEU A 164 -25.35 -1.16 10.05
CA LEU A 164 -25.19 0.29 9.90
C LEU A 164 -26.31 0.92 9.08
N ARG A 165 -26.70 0.30 7.97
CA ARG A 165 -27.82 0.76 7.14
C ARG A 165 -29.12 0.89 7.93
N ASP A 166 -29.37 -0.05 8.86
CA ASP A 166 -30.60 -0.10 9.63
C ASP A 166 -30.55 0.83 10.87
N ASN A 167 -29.35 1.21 11.36
CA ASN A 167 -29.18 1.98 12.60
C ASN A 167 -28.63 3.40 12.41
N LEU A 168 -28.03 3.73 11.25
CA LEU A 168 -27.56 5.08 10.96
C LEU A 168 -28.62 5.84 10.16
N LYS A 169 -29.26 6.84 10.78
CA LYS A 169 -30.21 7.73 10.09
C LYS A 169 -29.46 8.80 9.30
N ASP A 170 -30.02 9.20 8.17
CA ASP A 170 -29.50 10.27 7.32
C ASP A 170 -28.03 10.08 6.92
N THR A 171 -27.61 8.81 6.80
CA THR A 171 -26.25 8.44 6.43
C THR A 171 -26.27 7.50 5.22
N GLU A 172 -25.58 7.86 4.18
CA GLU A 172 -25.42 6.99 3.03
C GLU A 172 -24.45 5.85 3.36
N CYS A 173 -24.90 4.60 3.25
CA CYS A 173 -24.08 3.42 3.49
C CYS A 173 -23.79 2.70 2.18
N LEU A 174 -22.51 2.49 1.89
CA LEU A 174 -22.06 1.73 0.73
C LEU A 174 -21.30 0.48 1.19
N LEU A 175 -21.41 -0.60 0.41
CA LEU A 175 -20.69 -1.85 0.62
C LEU A 175 -19.79 -2.15 -0.57
N PHE A 176 -18.49 -2.40 -0.30
CA PHE A 176 -17.53 -2.75 -1.33
C PHE A 176 -16.58 -3.87 -0.87
N HIS A 177 -16.63 -5.03 -1.55
CA HIS A 177 -15.82 -6.20 -1.22
C HIS A 177 -15.44 -7.03 -2.46
N ALA A 178 -14.47 -7.93 -2.32
CA ALA A 178 -13.90 -8.71 -3.42
C ALA A 178 -14.86 -9.71 -4.09
N ARG A 179 -15.95 -10.15 -3.41
CA ARG A 179 -16.96 -11.07 -3.98
C ARG A 179 -17.98 -10.39 -4.89
N THR A 180 -17.90 -9.07 -5.08
CA THR A 180 -18.79 -8.39 -6.05
C THR A 180 -18.54 -8.95 -7.44
N LEU A 181 -19.59 -9.30 -8.15
CA LEU A 181 -19.51 -9.85 -9.51
C LEU A 181 -18.72 -8.90 -10.41
N ARG A 182 -17.85 -9.44 -11.26
CA ARG A 182 -16.94 -8.68 -12.10
C ARG A 182 -17.64 -7.60 -12.94
N MET A 183 -18.88 -7.85 -13.35
CA MET A 183 -19.71 -6.91 -14.08
C MET A 183 -20.06 -5.66 -13.27
N TRP A 184 -20.40 -5.84 -11.99
CA TRP A 184 -20.79 -4.74 -11.09
C TRP A 184 -19.61 -4.17 -10.31
N ARG A 185 -18.47 -4.84 -10.32
CA ARG A 185 -17.28 -4.39 -9.60
C ARG A 185 -16.80 -3.04 -10.14
N ARG A 186 -16.76 -2.90 -11.47
CA ARG A 186 -16.32 -1.66 -12.10
C ARG A 186 -17.26 -0.48 -11.78
N GLU A 187 -18.56 -0.69 -11.86
CA GLU A 187 -19.54 0.32 -11.51
C GLU A 187 -19.42 0.74 -10.03
N ARG A 188 -19.19 -0.24 -9.14
CA ARG A 188 -18.97 0.04 -7.72
C ARG A 188 -17.65 0.75 -7.45
N GLU A 189 -16.58 0.39 -8.11
CA GLU A 189 -15.30 1.10 -8.03
C GLU A 189 -15.45 2.56 -8.50
N GLU A 190 -16.13 2.78 -9.60
CA GLU A 190 -16.42 4.12 -10.14
C GLU A 190 -17.29 4.92 -9.15
N GLU A 191 -18.32 4.32 -8.56
CA GLU A 191 -19.17 4.95 -7.55
C GLU A 191 -18.38 5.33 -6.28
N VAL A 192 -17.53 4.42 -5.78
CA VAL A 192 -16.69 4.65 -4.60
C VAL A 192 -15.68 5.77 -4.87
N LEU A 193 -15.00 5.74 -6.03
CA LEU A 193 -14.07 6.80 -6.43
C LEU A 193 -14.77 8.15 -6.60
N LEU A 194 -15.95 8.16 -7.19
CA LEU A 194 -16.73 9.39 -7.38
C LEU A 194 -17.10 10.05 -6.04
N LYS A 195 -17.52 9.24 -5.05
CA LYS A 195 -18.00 9.75 -3.77
C LYS A 195 -16.89 10.00 -2.75
N PHE A 196 -15.87 9.15 -2.72
CA PHE A 196 -14.83 9.15 -1.68
C PHE A 196 -13.42 9.45 -2.21
N GLY A 197 -13.23 9.63 -3.52
CA GLY A 197 -11.96 10.08 -4.07
C GLY A 197 -11.64 11.51 -3.68
N ARG A 198 -10.36 11.89 -3.75
CA ARG A 198 -9.89 13.24 -3.40
C ARG A 198 -10.52 14.37 -4.23
N GLY A 199 -11.06 14.03 -5.41
CA GLY A 199 -11.62 15.02 -6.33
C GLY A 199 -10.56 15.77 -7.15
N GLU A 200 -10.90 16.98 -7.60
CA GLU A 200 -10.05 17.79 -8.47
C GLU A 200 -9.15 18.73 -7.67
N ARG A 201 -7.88 18.82 -8.09
CA ARG A 201 -6.93 19.74 -7.47
C ARG A 201 -7.23 21.17 -7.92
N GLN A 202 -7.36 22.06 -6.96
CA GLN A 202 -7.58 23.48 -7.19
C GLN A 202 -6.25 24.23 -7.39
N GLU A 203 -6.32 25.50 -7.84
CA GLU A 203 -5.13 26.35 -8.06
C GLU A 203 -4.35 26.62 -6.77
N ASP A 204 -5.02 26.64 -5.62
CA ASP A 204 -4.40 26.82 -4.29
C ASP A 204 -3.77 25.55 -3.73
N GLY A 205 -3.83 24.44 -4.47
CA GLY A 205 -3.30 23.13 -4.08
C GLY A 205 -4.27 22.28 -3.26
N SER A 206 -5.43 22.79 -2.85
CA SER A 206 -6.49 22.03 -2.18
C SER A 206 -7.18 21.06 -3.14
N TYR A 207 -7.91 20.08 -2.58
CA TYR A 207 -8.71 19.14 -3.36
C TYR A 207 -10.19 19.32 -3.03
N VAL A 208 -11.02 19.37 -4.05
CA VAL A 208 -12.47 19.49 -3.89
C VAL A 208 -13.16 18.37 -4.68
N ASN A 209 -14.00 17.61 -3.98
CA ASN A 209 -14.84 16.60 -4.59
C ASN A 209 -16.31 17.05 -4.54
N PRO A 210 -16.88 17.51 -5.68
CA PRO A 210 -18.27 17.99 -5.73
C PRO A 210 -19.30 16.88 -5.53
N HIS A 211 -18.90 15.61 -5.65
CA HIS A 211 -19.78 14.45 -5.48
C HIS A 211 -19.66 13.81 -4.07
N ARG A 212 -18.82 14.38 -3.20
CA ARG A 212 -18.64 13.86 -1.82
C ARG A 212 -19.95 14.02 -1.04
N PRO A 213 -20.48 12.92 -0.47
CA PRO A 213 -21.69 13.00 0.37
C PRO A 213 -21.44 13.84 1.62
N ALA A 214 -22.49 14.54 2.08
CA ALA A 214 -22.40 15.30 3.33
C ALA A 214 -22.20 14.37 4.54
N ARG A 215 -22.73 13.14 4.50
CA ARG A 215 -22.58 12.14 5.53
C ARG A 215 -22.67 10.74 4.93
N ALA A 216 -21.59 9.97 4.99
CA ALA A 216 -21.54 8.62 4.39
C ALA A 216 -20.57 7.68 5.10
N VAL A 217 -20.83 6.38 4.97
CA VAL A 217 -19.96 5.31 5.45
C VAL A 217 -19.73 4.30 4.33
N LEU A 218 -18.45 4.06 4.01
CA LEU A 218 -18.05 2.97 3.17
C LEU A 218 -17.67 1.76 4.04
N VAL A 219 -18.41 0.67 3.93
CA VAL A 219 -18.03 -0.61 4.55
C VAL A 219 -17.34 -1.46 3.49
N ALA A 220 -16.11 -1.86 3.75
CA ALA A 220 -15.32 -2.58 2.77
C ALA A 220 -14.44 -3.67 3.38
N THR A 221 -13.84 -4.49 2.53
CA THR A 221 -12.69 -5.31 2.89
C THR A 221 -11.41 -4.64 2.42
N GLN A 222 -10.24 -5.27 2.61
CA GLN A 222 -8.93 -4.76 2.17
C GLN A 222 -8.86 -4.39 0.67
N VAL A 223 -9.89 -4.65 -0.09
CA VAL A 223 -9.98 -4.26 -1.52
C VAL A 223 -9.84 -2.75 -1.73
N VAL A 224 -10.16 -1.93 -0.71
CA VAL A 224 -10.02 -0.47 -0.76
C VAL A 224 -8.59 0.01 -0.53
N GLU A 225 -7.70 -0.82 0.02
CA GLU A 225 -6.31 -0.48 0.28
C GLU A 225 -5.45 -0.53 -0.99
N GLN A 226 -5.91 -1.29 -1.98
CA GLN A 226 -5.19 -1.50 -3.23
C GLN A 226 -5.91 -0.81 -4.38
N SER A 227 -5.29 0.13 -5.03
CA SER A 227 -5.71 0.76 -6.30
C SER A 227 -6.73 1.90 -6.20
N LEU A 228 -7.21 2.29 -5.03
CA LEU A 228 -8.17 3.38 -4.88
C LEU A 228 -7.57 4.51 -4.05
N ASP A 229 -7.48 5.72 -4.63
CA ASP A 229 -7.07 6.92 -3.89
C ASP A 229 -8.31 7.56 -3.25
N LEU A 230 -8.62 7.10 -2.03
CA LEU A 230 -9.80 7.50 -1.26
C LEU A 230 -9.41 8.42 -0.11
N ASP A 231 -10.30 9.35 0.21
CA ASP A 231 -10.12 10.32 1.29
C ASP A 231 -11.30 10.27 2.27
N PHE A 232 -11.01 9.92 3.53
CA PHE A 232 -11.97 9.80 4.60
C PHE A 232 -11.62 10.72 5.77
N ASP A 233 -12.65 11.12 6.52
CA ASP A 233 -12.51 11.90 7.73
C ASP A 233 -12.29 11.00 8.96
N LEU A 234 -12.74 9.71 8.88
CA LEU A 234 -12.65 8.70 9.93
C LEU A 234 -12.40 7.31 9.34
#